data_7eab56461a689a60aa8b43d5a80341a1
#
_entry.id   7eab56461a689a60aa8b43d5a80341a1
#
_cell.length_a   1.000
_cell.length_b   1.000
_cell.length_c   1.000
_cell.angle_alpha   90.00
_cell.angle_beta   90.00
_cell.angle_gamma   90.00
#
_symmetry.space_group_name_H-M   'P 1'
#
loop_
_entity.id
_entity.type
_entity.pdbx_description
1 polymer ?
#
loop_
_entity_poly.entity_id
_entity_poly.type
_entity_poly.pdbx_seq_one_letter_code
_entity_poly.pdbx_strand_id
1 'polypeptide(L)'
;MSPPHDVVTLGRVGVDLYPLQSGVGLAQVSTFAKYLGGTATNVAVAAARYGRHTAVLTGVGADPFGDYVREALRGFGVDDALVVTVPDHQTPVVFCEIFPPDRFPLYFYRRPKAPDQCLTGDHLDRTAVSGARILWITGSALAVEPTRSTLLTACAVRPGRDVVFDLDFRPVFWSDPAEAGPWYARALEHATVAVGNVDEVEVAVGTRDPDRAADLLLARGVRLAVVKLGPDGVLARTADAEVRLRPVPVRVVNGLGAGDAFGGALCHGLLAGWPLRRVLEVANAAGALVAGRHACADDMPTLAEVDDLLARHAAADDPRCPLPVPTAEGGHG
;
A
#
# COMPACT_ATOMS: atom_id res chain seq x y z
N MET A 1 -11.03 -5.70 27.67
CA MET A 1 -10.00 -5.12 26.80
C MET A 1 -10.15 -5.75 25.44
N SER A 2 -10.29 -4.96 24.39
CA SER A 2 -10.28 -5.48 23.00
C SER A 2 -8.97 -6.23 22.74
N PRO A 3 -8.99 -7.30 21.91
CA PRO A 3 -7.75 -7.97 21.53
C PRO A 3 -6.81 -6.99 20.80
N PRO A 4 -5.48 -7.18 20.93
CA PRO A 4 -4.54 -6.32 20.23
C PRO A 4 -4.72 -6.44 18.71
N HIS A 5 -4.47 -5.36 17.98
CA HIS A 5 -4.53 -5.38 16.53
C HIS A 5 -3.42 -6.28 15.95
N ASP A 6 -3.74 -6.98 14.88
CA ASP A 6 -2.73 -7.69 14.07
C ASP A 6 -1.85 -6.68 13.32
N VAL A 7 -2.49 -5.66 12.70
CA VAL A 7 -1.80 -4.63 11.94
C VAL A 7 -2.35 -3.25 12.30
N VAL A 8 -1.48 -2.36 12.70
CA VAL A 8 -1.77 -0.91 12.76
C VAL A 8 -1.01 -0.25 11.62
N THR A 9 -1.72 0.50 10.77
CA THR A 9 -1.08 1.29 9.72
C THR A 9 -1.03 2.76 10.13
N LEU A 10 0.03 3.49 9.75
CA LEU A 10 0.18 4.93 9.98
C LEU A 10 0.49 5.64 8.68
N GLY A 11 -0.36 6.58 8.28
CA GLY A 11 -0.14 7.34 7.06
C GLY A 11 -1.40 8.02 6.53
N ARG A 12 -1.43 8.19 5.21
CA ARG A 12 -2.47 8.96 4.52
C ARG A 12 -3.81 8.24 4.46
N VAL A 13 -4.85 9.09 4.50
CA VAL A 13 -6.22 8.75 4.13
C VAL A 13 -6.76 9.83 3.20
N GLY A 14 -7.78 9.52 2.43
CA GLY A 14 -8.51 10.48 1.62
C GLY A 14 -9.71 9.86 0.93
N VAL A 15 -10.41 10.71 0.19
CA VAL A 15 -11.48 10.31 -0.71
C VAL A 15 -10.93 10.32 -2.12
N ASP A 16 -10.92 9.16 -2.76
CA ASP A 16 -10.50 9.05 -4.15
C ASP A 16 -11.72 9.24 -5.07
N LEU A 17 -11.59 10.16 -6.01
CA LEU A 17 -12.59 10.44 -7.05
C LEU A 17 -12.05 9.96 -8.40
N TYR A 18 -12.44 8.75 -8.79
CA TYR A 18 -11.98 8.12 -10.01
C TYR A 18 -12.95 8.36 -11.16
N PRO A 19 -12.43 8.75 -12.34
CA PRO A 19 -13.27 8.96 -13.52
C PRO A 19 -13.90 7.64 -13.95
N LEU A 20 -15.17 7.71 -14.35
CA LEU A 20 -15.84 6.58 -15.01
C LEU A 20 -15.51 6.54 -16.51
N GLN A 21 -14.84 7.58 -17.02
CA GLN A 21 -14.35 7.68 -18.40
C GLN A 21 -12.84 7.43 -18.41
N SER A 22 -12.44 6.32 -19.04
CA SER A 22 -11.03 5.98 -19.25
C SER A 22 -10.49 6.59 -20.55
N GLY A 23 -9.20 6.94 -20.57
CA GLY A 23 -8.52 7.45 -21.76
C GLY A 23 -8.78 8.92 -22.07
N VAL A 24 -9.39 9.68 -21.14
CA VAL A 24 -9.63 11.12 -21.28
C VAL A 24 -8.99 11.90 -20.14
N GLY A 25 -8.52 13.10 -20.43
CA GLY A 25 -7.94 13.99 -19.41
C GLY A 25 -8.99 14.53 -18.45
N LEU A 26 -8.56 14.88 -17.24
CA LEU A 26 -9.45 15.28 -16.14
C LEU A 26 -10.35 16.48 -16.50
N ALA A 27 -9.89 17.38 -17.36
CA ALA A 27 -10.69 18.51 -17.85
C ALA A 27 -11.92 18.11 -18.69
N GLN A 28 -11.94 16.91 -19.24
CA GLN A 28 -13.05 16.37 -20.05
C GLN A 28 -13.89 15.35 -19.29
N VAL A 29 -13.46 14.93 -18.09
CA VAL A 29 -14.22 13.99 -17.25
C VAL A 29 -15.47 14.67 -16.71
N SER A 30 -16.62 14.04 -16.85
CA SER A 30 -17.90 14.56 -16.37
C SER A 30 -18.50 13.75 -15.22
N THR A 31 -18.04 12.51 -15.01
CA THR A 31 -18.58 11.60 -13.98
C THR A 31 -17.48 10.90 -13.22
N PHE A 32 -17.65 10.85 -11.90
CA PHE A 32 -16.70 10.24 -10.98
C PHE A 32 -17.41 9.25 -10.05
N ALA A 33 -16.73 8.18 -9.68
CA ALA A 33 -17.08 7.35 -8.55
C ALA A 33 -16.21 7.71 -7.34
N LYS A 34 -16.80 7.62 -6.15
CA LYS A 34 -16.15 7.92 -4.88
C LYS A 34 -15.70 6.63 -4.20
N TYR A 35 -14.43 6.59 -3.80
CA TYR A 35 -13.82 5.45 -3.13
C TYR A 35 -13.03 5.90 -1.90
N LEU A 36 -12.80 4.96 -0.97
CA LEU A 36 -11.84 5.14 0.10
C LEU A 36 -10.42 5.04 -0.47
N GLY A 37 -9.54 5.98 -0.10
CA GLY A 37 -8.17 6.03 -0.59
C GLY A 37 -7.13 6.34 0.49
N GLY A 38 -5.88 6.34 0.06
CA GLY A 38 -4.71 6.54 0.91
C GLY A 38 -3.94 5.24 1.17
N THR A 39 -2.63 5.26 0.94
CA THR A 39 -1.76 4.07 1.00
C THR A 39 -1.92 3.29 2.32
N ALA A 40 -1.80 3.96 3.47
CA ALA A 40 -1.94 3.30 4.77
C ALA A 40 -3.34 2.68 4.98
N THR A 41 -4.38 3.39 4.53
CA THR A 41 -5.77 2.95 4.60
C THR A 41 -6.01 1.74 3.72
N ASN A 42 -5.53 1.78 2.47
CA ASN A 42 -5.67 0.68 1.52
C ASN A 42 -4.99 -0.60 2.02
N VAL A 43 -3.79 -0.49 2.64
CA VAL A 43 -3.09 -1.64 3.24
C VAL A 43 -3.88 -2.21 4.43
N ALA A 44 -4.48 -1.36 5.29
CA ALA A 44 -5.32 -1.81 6.39
C ALA A 44 -6.55 -2.57 5.88
N VAL A 45 -7.23 -2.06 4.84
CA VAL A 45 -8.36 -2.72 4.18
C VAL A 45 -7.92 -4.04 3.56
N ALA A 46 -6.80 -4.06 2.82
CA ALA A 46 -6.30 -5.29 2.20
C ALA A 46 -6.01 -6.37 3.24
N ALA A 47 -5.37 -6.02 4.36
CA ALA A 47 -5.12 -6.98 5.45
C ALA A 47 -6.43 -7.45 6.13
N ALA A 48 -7.41 -6.56 6.30
CA ALA A 48 -8.73 -6.91 6.85
C ALA A 48 -9.48 -7.89 5.94
N ARG A 49 -9.35 -7.77 4.61
CA ARG A 49 -9.91 -8.74 3.64
C ARG A 49 -9.37 -10.17 3.82
N TYR A 50 -8.21 -10.31 4.44
CA TYR A 50 -7.61 -11.60 4.81
C TYR A 50 -7.91 -12.00 6.26
N GLY A 51 -8.91 -11.35 6.91
CA GLY A 51 -9.34 -11.67 8.27
C GLY A 51 -8.40 -11.17 9.37
N ARG A 52 -7.53 -10.18 9.09
CA ARG A 52 -6.70 -9.57 10.12
C ARG A 52 -7.45 -8.47 10.86
N HIS A 53 -7.24 -8.39 12.18
CA HIS A 53 -7.74 -7.28 12.98
C HIS A 53 -6.85 -6.05 12.76
N THR A 54 -7.38 -5.05 12.05
CA THR A 54 -6.59 -3.90 11.58
C THR A 54 -7.13 -2.59 12.09
N ALA A 55 -6.25 -1.60 12.28
CA ALA A 55 -6.60 -0.22 12.56
C ALA A 55 -5.71 0.73 11.75
N VAL A 56 -6.16 1.97 11.55
CA VAL A 56 -5.37 2.99 10.87
C VAL A 56 -5.24 4.24 11.76
N LEU A 57 -3.99 4.62 12.07
CA LEU A 57 -3.68 5.90 12.69
C LEU A 57 -3.52 6.95 11.60
N THR A 58 -4.52 7.81 11.48
CA THR A 58 -4.61 8.85 10.46
C THR A 58 -5.47 10.00 10.94
N GLY A 59 -5.67 11.02 10.11
CA GLY A 59 -6.51 12.17 10.42
C GLY A 59 -7.53 12.48 9.34
N VAL A 60 -8.73 12.88 9.76
CA VAL A 60 -9.83 13.34 8.89
C VAL A 60 -10.34 14.70 9.38
N GLY A 61 -11.01 15.46 8.52
CA GLY A 61 -11.70 16.68 8.87
C GLY A 61 -13.00 16.41 9.63
N ALA A 62 -13.55 17.45 10.26
CA ALA A 62 -14.92 17.46 10.78
C ALA A 62 -15.89 17.83 9.66
N ASP A 63 -15.96 16.99 8.63
CA ASP A 63 -16.72 17.22 7.40
C ASP A 63 -17.35 15.91 6.87
N PRO A 64 -18.30 15.99 5.91
CA PRO A 64 -18.98 14.79 5.39
C PRO A 64 -18.06 13.74 4.77
N PHE A 65 -16.86 14.13 4.29
CA PHE A 65 -15.88 13.16 3.80
C PHE A 65 -15.14 12.46 4.94
N GLY A 66 -14.93 13.13 6.09
CA GLY A 66 -14.43 12.51 7.30
C GLY A 66 -15.40 11.44 7.83
N ASP A 67 -16.69 11.73 7.82
CA ASP A 67 -17.75 10.76 8.18
C ASP A 67 -17.73 9.57 7.23
N TYR A 68 -17.67 9.82 5.90
CA TYR A 68 -17.58 8.77 4.90
C TYR A 68 -16.36 7.87 5.11
N VAL A 69 -15.18 8.43 5.39
CA VAL A 69 -13.96 7.66 5.64
C VAL A 69 -14.15 6.69 6.81
N ARG A 70 -14.72 7.17 7.92
CA ARG A 70 -14.99 6.32 9.09
C ARG A 70 -15.99 5.22 8.80
N GLU A 71 -17.08 5.54 8.10
CA GLU A 71 -18.10 4.56 7.68
C GLU A 71 -17.50 3.51 6.75
N ALA A 72 -16.71 3.92 5.77
CA ALA A 72 -16.05 3.01 4.83
C ALA A 72 -15.06 2.08 5.55
N LEU A 73 -14.23 2.61 6.46
CA LEU A 73 -13.31 1.79 7.27
C LEU A 73 -14.06 0.70 8.03
N ARG A 74 -15.13 1.06 8.76
CA ARG A 74 -15.97 0.08 9.48
C ARG A 74 -16.60 -0.93 8.54
N GLY A 75 -17.07 -0.48 7.37
CA GLY A 75 -17.63 -1.34 6.32
C GLY A 75 -16.64 -2.38 5.79
N PHE A 76 -15.35 -2.07 5.78
CA PHE A 76 -14.27 -2.99 5.42
C PHE A 76 -13.73 -3.80 6.60
N GLY A 77 -14.25 -3.61 7.81
CA GLY A 77 -13.78 -4.30 9.01
C GLY A 77 -12.49 -3.75 9.60
N VAL A 78 -12.14 -2.50 9.27
CA VAL A 78 -11.01 -1.77 9.86
C VAL A 78 -11.49 -0.95 11.05
N ASP A 79 -10.80 -1.07 12.19
CA ASP A 79 -11.09 -0.27 13.39
C ASP A 79 -10.71 1.19 13.16
N ASP A 80 -11.68 2.11 13.30
CA ASP A 80 -11.50 3.54 13.14
C ASP A 80 -11.22 4.29 14.46
N ALA A 81 -10.99 3.57 15.56
CA ALA A 81 -10.73 4.17 16.88
C ALA A 81 -9.48 5.05 16.91
N LEU A 82 -8.50 4.77 16.04
CA LEU A 82 -7.27 5.55 15.92
C LEU A 82 -7.35 6.67 14.86
N VAL A 83 -8.50 6.87 14.23
CA VAL A 83 -8.71 7.97 13.29
C VAL A 83 -8.97 9.26 14.06
N VAL A 84 -8.12 10.26 13.88
CA VAL A 84 -8.20 11.56 14.57
C VAL A 84 -9.08 12.51 13.77
N THR A 85 -9.97 13.25 14.43
CA THR A 85 -10.70 14.37 13.81
C THR A 85 -9.92 15.66 14.03
N VAL A 86 -9.59 16.38 12.97
CA VAL A 86 -8.88 17.67 12.99
C VAL A 86 -9.84 18.75 12.46
N PRO A 87 -10.54 19.51 13.35
CA PRO A 87 -11.68 20.35 12.98
C PRO A 87 -11.39 21.42 11.93
N ASP A 88 -10.20 22.01 11.98
CA ASP A 88 -9.84 23.15 11.13
C ASP A 88 -9.26 22.76 9.77
N HIS A 89 -9.29 21.45 9.44
CA HIS A 89 -8.75 20.92 8.21
C HIS A 89 -9.81 20.08 7.48
N GLN A 90 -9.79 20.14 6.16
CA GLN A 90 -10.69 19.35 5.33
C GLN A 90 -10.11 17.96 5.02
N THR A 91 -11.00 16.96 5.01
CA THR A 91 -10.63 15.62 4.54
C THR A 91 -10.15 15.69 3.08
N PRO A 92 -8.93 15.20 2.78
CA PRO A 92 -8.35 15.38 1.46
C PRO A 92 -9.08 14.57 0.39
N VAL A 93 -9.11 15.12 -0.81
CA VAL A 93 -9.65 14.48 -2.01
C VAL A 93 -8.53 14.28 -3.01
N VAL A 94 -8.55 13.13 -3.69
CA VAL A 94 -7.60 12.80 -4.75
C VAL A 94 -8.37 12.49 -6.03
N PHE A 95 -8.00 13.16 -7.12
CA PHE A 95 -8.46 12.80 -8.45
C PHE A 95 -7.36 12.02 -9.17
N CYS A 96 -7.76 11.16 -10.11
CA CYS A 96 -6.81 10.52 -11.01
C CYS A 96 -7.26 10.64 -12.45
N GLU A 97 -6.33 10.45 -13.36
CA GLU A 97 -6.60 10.12 -14.76
C GLU A 97 -6.29 8.64 -14.98
N ILE A 98 -7.07 7.98 -15.81
CA ILE A 98 -6.92 6.54 -16.09
C ILE A 98 -6.58 6.35 -17.57
N PHE A 99 -5.29 6.15 -17.85
CA PHE A 99 -4.75 5.85 -19.19
C PHE A 99 -4.02 4.49 -19.14
N PRO A 100 -4.75 3.39 -19.25
CA PRO A 100 -4.11 2.06 -19.26
C PRO A 100 -3.17 1.92 -20.45
N PRO A 101 -2.09 1.11 -20.36
CA PRO A 101 -1.82 0.18 -19.24
C PRO A 101 -0.94 0.75 -18.12
N ASP A 102 -0.33 1.93 -18.27
CA ASP A 102 0.82 2.34 -17.44
C ASP A 102 0.79 3.79 -16.92
N ARG A 103 -0.21 4.60 -17.31
CA ARG A 103 -0.26 6.00 -16.93
C ARG A 103 -1.50 6.33 -16.09
N PHE A 104 -1.29 6.63 -14.81
CA PHE A 104 -2.33 6.93 -13.82
C PHE A 104 -1.96 8.16 -12.98
N PRO A 105 -1.96 9.38 -13.55
CA PRO A 105 -1.62 10.60 -12.82
C PRO A 105 -2.57 10.85 -11.66
N LEU A 106 -2.01 11.30 -10.53
CA LEU A 106 -2.76 11.62 -9.31
C LEU A 106 -2.69 13.12 -9.03
N TYR A 107 -3.82 13.71 -8.69
CA TYR A 107 -3.96 15.12 -8.33
C TYR A 107 -4.48 15.21 -6.91
N PHE A 108 -3.60 15.66 -5.98
CA PHE A 108 -3.86 15.68 -4.55
C PHE A 108 -4.38 17.04 -4.10
N TYR A 109 -5.62 17.09 -3.62
CA TYR A 109 -6.22 18.29 -3.00
C TYR A 109 -6.07 18.21 -1.48
N ARG A 110 -4.90 18.60 -0.97
CA ARG A 110 -4.51 18.50 0.45
C ARG A 110 -3.77 19.74 0.98
N ARG A 111 -4.03 20.90 0.38
CA ARG A 111 -3.44 22.17 0.82
C ARG A 111 -4.47 23.03 1.56
N PRO A 112 -4.05 23.86 2.55
CA PRO A 112 -2.65 24.09 2.94
C PRO A 112 -2.02 22.91 3.67
N LYS A 113 -2.79 22.06 4.36
CA LYS A 113 -2.36 20.87 5.10
C LYS A 113 -3.54 19.91 5.26
N ALA A 114 -3.31 18.63 5.08
CA ALA A 114 -4.34 17.61 5.31
C ALA A 114 -4.34 17.17 6.78
N PRO A 115 -5.47 16.69 7.33
CA PRO A 115 -5.59 16.23 8.70
C PRO A 115 -4.57 15.17 9.11
N ASP A 116 -4.26 14.22 8.22
CA ASP A 116 -3.25 13.17 8.44
C ASP A 116 -1.81 13.70 8.53
N GLN A 117 -1.57 14.95 8.16
CA GLN A 117 -0.32 15.67 8.34
C GLN A 117 -0.26 16.48 9.67
N CYS A 118 -1.33 16.42 10.47
CA CYS A 118 -1.47 17.15 11.74
C CYS A 118 -1.37 16.23 12.97
N LEU A 119 -0.98 14.97 12.78
CA LEU A 119 -0.85 14.03 13.89
C LEU A 119 0.31 14.42 14.81
N THR A 120 0.02 14.60 16.10
CA THR A 120 1.00 14.86 17.16
C THR A 120 1.20 13.64 18.04
N GLY A 121 2.19 13.70 18.93
CA GLY A 121 2.42 12.65 19.91
C GLY A 121 1.23 12.39 20.85
N ASP A 122 0.35 13.37 21.06
CA ASP A 122 -0.86 13.23 21.88
C ASP A 122 -1.94 12.38 21.17
N HIS A 123 -1.90 12.31 19.85
CA HIS A 123 -2.78 11.46 19.06
C HIS A 123 -2.29 9.99 18.98
N LEU A 124 -1.09 9.72 19.49
CA LEU A 124 -0.50 8.39 19.47
C LEU A 124 -1.02 7.54 20.61
N ASP A 125 -1.96 6.63 20.36
CA ASP A 125 -2.27 5.56 21.31
C ASP A 125 -1.08 4.58 21.39
N ARG A 126 -0.20 4.83 22.39
CA ARG A 126 1.01 4.02 22.60
C ARG A 126 0.68 2.56 22.92
N THR A 127 -0.44 2.29 23.57
CA THR A 127 -0.87 0.92 23.93
C THR A 127 -1.28 0.18 22.67
N ALA A 128 -2.14 0.77 21.83
CA ALA A 128 -2.55 0.15 20.57
C ALA A 128 -1.35 -0.08 19.65
N VAL A 129 -0.49 0.93 19.47
CA VAL A 129 0.68 0.86 18.60
C VAL A 129 1.71 -0.15 19.11
N SER A 130 2.08 -0.12 20.39
CA SER A 130 3.06 -1.08 20.95
C SER A 130 2.51 -2.49 21.05
N GLY A 131 1.20 -2.65 21.22
CA GLY A 131 0.51 -3.94 21.30
C GLY A 131 0.30 -4.63 19.95
N ALA A 132 0.22 -3.88 18.85
CA ALA A 132 0.02 -4.45 17.51
C ALA A 132 1.14 -5.45 17.14
N ARG A 133 0.82 -6.47 16.34
CA ARG A 133 1.83 -7.43 15.87
C ARG A 133 2.71 -6.80 14.79
N ILE A 134 2.13 -6.06 13.86
CA ILE A 134 2.83 -5.28 12.83
C ILE A 134 2.43 -3.81 12.95
N LEU A 135 3.39 -2.90 12.87
CA LEU A 135 3.19 -1.49 12.54
C LEU A 135 3.62 -1.28 11.09
N TRP A 136 2.68 -0.85 10.24
CA TRP A 136 2.95 -0.44 8.87
C TRP A 136 3.08 1.07 8.81
N ILE A 137 4.22 1.57 8.34
CA ILE A 137 4.48 3.00 8.16
C ILE A 137 4.73 3.32 6.68
N THR A 138 4.40 4.55 6.27
CA THR A 138 4.59 5.00 4.89
C THR A 138 5.57 6.15 4.78
N GLY A 139 6.43 6.14 3.76
CA GLY A 139 7.41 7.19 3.50
C GLY A 139 6.76 8.55 3.22
N SER A 140 5.58 8.56 2.61
CA SER A 140 4.83 9.80 2.37
C SER A 140 4.40 10.52 3.67
N ALA A 141 4.25 9.80 4.80
CA ALA A 141 3.95 10.40 6.10
C ALA A 141 5.17 11.07 6.75
N LEU A 142 6.38 10.79 6.27
CA LEU A 142 7.61 11.46 6.71
C LEU A 142 7.80 12.86 6.09
N ALA A 143 6.98 13.25 5.11
CA ALA A 143 7.19 14.48 4.37
C ALA A 143 6.97 15.75 5.21
N VAL A 144 6.06 15.71 6.21
CA VAL A 144 5.59 16.92 6.91
C VAL A 144 5.50 16.71 8.42
N GLU A 145 5.93 17.74 9.19
CA GLU A 145 5.69 17.81 10.63
C GLU A 145 4.23 18.27 10.94
N PRO A 146 3.66 17.83 12.06
CA PRO A 146 4.22 17.03 13.16
C PRO A 146 4.12 15.51 12.93
N THR A 147 3.44 15.05 11.87
CA THR A 147 3.21 13.62 11.63
C THR A 147 4.52 12.83 11.47
N ARG A 148 5.56 13.43 10.87
CA ARG A 148 6.91 12.83 10.81
C ARG A 148 7.43 12.42 12.19
N SER A 149 7.46 13.35 13.13
CA SER A 149 7.92 13.10 14.51
C SER A 149 7.04 12.08 15.23
N THR A 150 5.74 12.10 14.99
CA THR A 150 4.79 11.15 15.56
C THR A 150 5.03 9.74 15.02
N LEU A 151 5.28 9.61 13.71
CA LEU A 151 5.61 8.33 13.08
C LEU A 151 6.90 7.74 13.67
N LEU A 152 7.97 8.52 13.76
CA LEU A 152 9.24 8.06 14.34
C LEU A 152 9.07 7.66 15.82
N THR A 153 8.25 8.39 16.56
CA THR A 153 7.89 8.02 17.94
C THR A 153 7.11 6.70 17.99
N ALA A 154 6.16 6.50 17.06
CA ALA A 154 5.41 5.24 16.96
C ALA A 154 6.33 4.05 16.71
N CYS A 155 7.36 4.22 15.90
CA CYS A 155 8.37 3.19 15.68
C CYS A 155 9.20 2.93 16.97
N ALA A 156 9.67 3.99 17.63
CA ALA A 156 10.54 3.89 18.80
C ALA A 156 9.89 3.20 20.01
N VAL A 157 8.54 3.25 20.14
CA VAL A 157 7.84 2.56 21.24
C VAL A 157 7.65 1.06 21.01
N ARG A 158 8.29 0.47 19.99
CA ARG A 158 8.12 -0.93 19.56
C ARG A 158 9.44 -1.72 19.49
N PRO A 159 10.29 -1.70 20.49
CA PRO A 159 11.56 -2.40 20.42
C PRO A 159 11.32 -3.91 20.19
N GLY A 160 12.00 -4.47 19.19
CA GLY A 160 11.96 -5.91 18.87
C GLY A 160 10.67 -6.42 18.22
N ARG A 161 9.75 -5.53 17.84
CA ARG A 161 8.51 -5.89 17.12
C ARG A 161 8.57 -5.50 15.65
N ASP A 162 7.72 -6.11 14.85
CA ASP A 162 7.72 -5.86 13.41
C ASP A 162 7.24 -4.46 13.05
N VAL A 163 8.10 -3.75 12.33
CA VAL A 163 7.82 -2.49 11.65
C VAL A 163 8.05 -2.70 10.17
N VAL A 164 7.00 -2.60 9.38
CA VAL A 164 7.07 -2.66 7.92
C VAL A 164 7.10 -1.23 7.40
N PHE A 165 8.18 -0.87 6.72
CA PHE A 165 8.32 0.43 6.09
C PHE A 165 8.03 0.32 4.59
N ASP A 166 6.86 0.81 4.19
CA ASP A 166 6.52 1.08 2.79
C ASP A 166 7.17 2.41 2.39
N LEU A 167 8.08 2.34 1.45
CA LEU A 167 8.87 3.50 1.05
C LEU A 167 8.01 4.59 0.40
N ASP A 168 6.89 4.27 -0.25
CA ASP A 168 5.81 5.18 -0.74
C ASP A 168 6.29 6.63 -0.97
N PHE A 169 7.25 6.82 -1.85
CA PHE A 169 7.80 8.14 -2.15
C PHE A 169 6.86 8.93 -3.04
N ARG A 170 6.47 10.11 -2.56
CA ARG A 170 5.62 11.06 -3.30
C ARG A 170 6.32 12.42 -3.33
N PRO A 171 7.07 12.74 -4.38
CA PRO A 171 7.85 13.99 -4.45
C PRO A 171 7.00 15.24 -4.23
N VAL A 172 5.72 15.23 -4.63
CA VAL A 172 4.80 16.36 -4.49
C VAL A 172 4.46 16.74 -3.04
N PHE A 173 4.78 15.87 -2.06
CA PHE A 173 4.54 16.15 -0.64
C PHE A 173 5.74 16.78 0.06
N TRP A 174 6.92 16.75 -0.56
CA TRP A 174 8.15 17.30 0.01
C TRP A 174 8.35 18.73 -0.48
N SER A 175 8.84 19.61 0.40
CA SER A 175 9.27 20.96 0.02
C SER A 175 10.48 20.89 -0.92
N ASP A 176 11.41 20.00 -0.60
CA ASP A 176 12.50 19.56 -1.46
C ASP A 176 12.53 18.02 -1.44
N PRO A 177 12.30 17.34 -2.58
CA PRO A 177 12.39 15.87 -2.67
C PRO A 177 13.72 15.29 -2.17
N ALA A 178 14.82 16.04 -2.22
CA ALA A 178 16.13 15.61 -1.74
C ALA A 178 16.18 15.42 -0.21
N GLU A 179 15.27 16.05 0.53
CA GLU A 179 15.17 15.87 1.98
C GLU A 179 14.65 14.50 2.40
N ALA A 180 14.06 13.73 1.50
CA ALA A 180 13.45 12.45 1.82
C ALA A 180 14.47 11.41 2.31
N GLY A 181 15.62 11.30 1.64
CA GLY A 181 16.65 10.29 1.93
C GLY A 181 17.09 10.26 3.40
N PRO A 182 17.50 11.39 4.01
CA PRO A 182 17.82 11.45 5.44
C PRO A 182 16.71 10.97 6.37
N TRP A 183 15.45 11.29 6.08
CA TRP A 183 14.31 10.85 6.89
C TRP A 183 14.00 9.37 6.71
N TYR A 184 14.15 8.85 5.49
CA TYR A 184 14.06 7.42 5.21
C TYR A 184 15.14 6.64 5.96
N ALA A 185 16.37 7.14 5.98
CA ALA A 185 17.45 6.53 6.75
C ALA A 185 17.08 6.40 8.24
N ARG A 186 16.47 7.43 8.84
CA ARG A 186 16.01 7.40 10.24
C ARG A 186 14.86 6.40 10.46
N ALA A 187 13.92 6.31 9.53
CA ALA A 187 12.82 5.33 9.63
C ALA A 187 13.35 3.89 9.49
N LEU A 188 14.34 3.67 8.62
CA LEU A 188 14.99 2.38 8.43
C LEU A 188 15.71 1.86 9.69
N GLU A 189 16.16 2.73 10.60
CA GLU A 189 16.74 2.33 11.91
C GLU A 189 15.75 1.52 12.76
N HIS A 190 14.45 1.67 12.50
CA HIS A 190 13.37 0.97 13.22
C HIS A 190 12.71 -0.13 12.39
N ALA A 191 12.91 -0.14 11.08
CA ALA A 191 12.22 -1.05 10.19
C ALA A 191 12.81 -2.47 10.26
N THR A 192 11.93 -3.46 10.34
CA THR A 192 12.30 -4.89 10.22
C THR A 192 12.06 -5.41 8.80
N VAL A 193 11.14 -4.79 8.08
CA VAL A 193 10.82 -5.06 6.67
C VAL A 193 10.78 -3.74 5.93
N ALA A 194 11.41 -3.67 4.76
CA ALA A 194 11.29 -2.53 3.85
C ALA A 194 10.72 -3.00 2.52
N VAL A 195 9.71 -2.28 2.00
CA VAL A 195 9.08 -2.58 0.71
C VAL A 195 8.96 -1.31 -0.13
N GLY A 196 9.36 -1.40 -1.41
CA GLY A 196 9.27 -0.27 -2.32
C GLY A 196 9.48 -0.69 -3.77
N ASN A 197 9.21 0.21 -4.70
CA ASN A 197 9.59 0.07 -6.10
C ASN A 197 11.01 0.59 -6.34
N VAL A 198 11.48 0.51 -7.59
CA VAL A 198 12.85 0.92 -7.98
C VAL A 198 13.13 2.41 -7.72
N ASP A 199 12.14 3.30 -7.93
CA ASP A 199 12.29 4.72 -7.66
C ASP A 199 12.35 5.01 -6.16
N GLU A 200 11.56 4.29 -5.39
CA GLU A 200 11.47 4.43 -3.93
C GLU A 200 12.74 3.91 -3.23
N VAL A 201 13.31 2.79 -3.69
CA VAL A 201 14.58 2.31 -3.12
C VAL A 201 15.75 3.21 -3.50
N GLU A 202 15.72 3.88 -4.66
CA GLU A 202 16.73 4.89 -5.01
C GLU A 202 16.75 6.01 -3.97
N VAL A 203 15.58 6.52 -3.56
CA VAL A 203 15.47 7.54 -2.50
C VAL A 203 15.98 7.01 -1.16
N ALA A 204 15.66 5.76 -0.82
CA ALA A 204 15.99 5.17 0.47
C ALA A 204 17.49 4.83 0.63
N VAL A 205 18.12 4.31 -0.43
CA VAL A 205 19.49 3.75 -0.37
C VAL A 205 20.42 4.16 -1.52
N GLY A 206 19.96 5.04 -2.42
CA GLY A 206 20.81 5.68 -3.43
C GLY A 206 21.12 4.82 -4.66
N THR A 207 20.31 3.81 -4.96
CA THR A 207 20.51 2.96 -6.14
C THR A 207 19.18 2.44 -6.70
N ARG A 208 19.11 2.32 -8.03
CA ARG A 208 18.02 1.71 -8.78
C ARG A 208 18.25 0.21 -9.07
N ASP A 209 19.47 -0.27 -8.84
CA ASP A 209 19.80 -1.69 -8.98
C ASP A 209 19.13 -2.48 -7.86
N PRO A 210 18.19 -3.40 -8.16
CA PRO A 210 17.38 -4.06 -7.15
C PRO A 210 18.19 -4.99 -6.24
N ASP A 211 19.25 -5.61 -6.74
CA ASP A 211 20.14 -6.46 -5.94
C ASP A 211 20.91 -5.64 -4.94
N ARG A 212 21.55 -4.59 -5.44
CA ARG A 212 22.31 -3.66 -4.59
C ARG A 212 21.38 -2.94 -3.59
N ALA A 213 20.16 -2.58 -3.99
CA ALA A 213 19.19 -1.96 -3.09
C ALA A 213 18.81 -2.91 -1.94
N ALA A 214 18.54 -4.18 -2.25
CA ALA A 214 18.24 -5.20 -1.25
C ALA A 214 19.41 -5.38 -0.26
N ASP A 215 20.64 -5.48 -0.76
CA ASP A 215 21.85 -5.60 0.08
C ASP A 215 22.02 -4.37 1.00
N LEU A 216 21.82 -3.17 0.47
CA LEU A 216 21.93 -1.93 1.24
C LEU A 216 20.84 -1.80 2.30
N LEU A 217 19.61 -2.24 2.02
CA LEU A 217 18.54 -2.31 3.01
C LEU A 217 18.86 -3.29 4.13
N LEU A 218 19.34 -4.50 3.79
CA LEU A 218 19.78 -5.49 4.79
C LEU A 218 20.95 -4.95 5.64
N ALA A 219 21.93 -4.27 5.03
CA ALA A 219 23.03 -3.65 5.74
C ALA A 219 22.61 -2.55 6.73
N ARG A 220 21.39 -1.98 6.59
CA ARG A 220 20.78 -1.04 7.53
C ARG A 220 19.98 -1.71 8.66
N GLY A 221 20.02 -3.04 8.75
CA GLY A 221 19.36 -3.81 9.81
C GLY A 221 17.95 -4.31 9.45
N VAL A 222 17.45 -4.05 8.25
CA VAL A 222 16.20 -4.65 7.76
C VAL A 222 16.40 -6.16 7.62
N ARG A 223 15.45 -6.95 8.09
CA ARG A 223 15.50 -8.43 8.00
C ARG A 223 14.96 -8.97 6.68
N LEU A 224 14.04 -8.23 6.06
CA LEU A 224 13.43 -8.56 4.78
C LEU A 224 13.35 -7.31 3.91
N ALA A 225 14.10 -7.29 2.82
CA ALA A 225 14.02 -6.28 1.77
C ALA A 225 13.14 -6.79 0.62
N VAL A 226 12.15 -6.01 0.20
CA VAL A 226 11.24 -6.32 -0.92
C VAL A 226 11.30 -5.21 -1.94
N VAL A 227 11.77 -5.51 -3.14
CA VAL A 227 11.87 -4.57 -4.26
C VAL A 227 10.87 -4.96 -5.34
N LYS A 228 9.86 -4.11 -5.55
CA LYS A 228 8.85 -4.26 -6.61
C LYS A 228 9.44 -3.77 -7.93
N LEU A 229 9.40 -4.61 -8.96
CA LEU A 229 10.02 -4.37 -10.27
C LEU A 229 8.98 -4.05 -11.36
N GLY A 230 7.73 -3.77 -10.97
CA GLY A 230 6.64 -3.51 -11.91
C GLY A 230 6.41 -4.70 -12.84
N PRO A 231 6.53 -4.51 -14.18
CA PRO A 231 6.32 -5.58 -15.14
C PRO A 231 7.37 -6.72 -15.07
N ASP A 232 8.47 -6.52 -14.34
CA ASP A 232 9.51 -7.53 -14.16
C ASP A 232 9.32 -8.35 -12.87
N GLY A 233 8.26 -8.08 -12.09
CA GLY A 233 7.87 -8.84 -10.92
C GLY A 233 8.38 -8.29 -9.60
N VAL A 234 8.96 -9.13 -8.75
CA VAL A 234 9.41 -8.77 -7.41
C VAL A 234 10.66 -9.55 -7.00
N LEU A 235 11.57 -8.86 -6.32
CA LEU A 235 12.69 -9.44 -5.58
C LEU A 235 12.42 -9.30 -4.08
N ALA A 236 12.63 -10.37 -3.32
CA ALA A 236 12.72 -10.30 -1.88
C ALA A 236 13.97 -11.03 -1.38
N ARG A 237 14.64 -10.42 -0.39
CA ARG A 237 15.90 -10.92 0.15
C ARG A 237 15.93 -10.80 1.66
N THR A 238 16.40 -11.86 2.30
CA THR A 238 16.81 -11.90 3.71
C THR A 238 18.30 -12.21 3.79
N ALA A 239 18.88 -12.32 4.98
CA ALA A 239 20.26 -12.75 5.14
C ALA A 239 20.53 -14.16 4.56
N ASP A 240 19.51 -15.04 4.60
CA ASP A 240 19.67 -16.47 4.31
C ASP A 240 18.92 -16.94 3.04
N ALA A 241 18.08 -16.07 2.46
CA ALA A 241 17.23 -16.47 1.35
C ALA A 241 16.97 -15.33 0.36
N GLU A 242 16.84 -15.71 -0.90
CA GLU A 242 16.36 -14.83 -1.99
C GLU A 242 15.22 -15.50 -2.73
N VAL A 243 14.20 -14.70 -3.06
CA VAL A 243 13.09 -15.11 -3.91
C VAL A 243 12.86 -14.04 -4.97
N ARG A 244 12.86 -14.48 -6.24
CA ARG A 244 12.42 -13.67 -7.38
C ARG A 244 11.19 -14.30 -7.97
N LEU A 245 10.17 -13.52 -8.23
CA LEU A 245 8.95 -13.97 -8.90
C LEU A 245 8.68 -13.08 -10.10
N ARG A 246 8.24 -13.69 -11.19
CA ARG A 246 7.66 -12.97 -12.33
C ARG A 246 6.30 -12.39 -11.93
N PRO A 247 5.83 -11.33 -12.62
CA PRO A 247 4.49 -10.82 -12.40
C PRO A 247 3.45 -11.87 -12.78
N VAL A 248 2.32 -11.86 -12.10
CA VAL A 248 1.14 -12.63 -12.55
C VAL A 248 0.49 -11.82 -13.69
N PRO A 249 0.35 -12.40 -14.90
CA PRO A 249 -0.20 -11.67 -16.04
C PRO A 249 -1.66 -11.29 -15.83
N VAL A 250 -1.97 -10.02 -16.00
CA VAL A 250 -3.35 -9.49 -15.96
C VAL A 250 -3.52 -8.39 -17.00
N ARG A 251 -4.75 -8.17 -17.46
CA ARG A 251 -5.07 -6.97 -18.23
C ARG A 251 -5.18 -5.79 -17.25
N VAL A 252 -4.28 -4.85 -17.34
CA VAL A 252 -4.28 -3.66 -16.49
C VAL A 252 -5.46 -2.75 -16.86
N VAL A 253 -6.27 -2.41 -15.87
CA VAL A 253 -7.38 -1.45 -15.93
C VAL A 253 -6.99 -0.17 -15.20
N ASN A 254 -6.49 -0.31 -13.95
CA ASN A 254 -5.98 0.78 -13.14
C ASN A 254 -4.85 0.27 -12.24
N GLY A 255 -3.64 0.77 -12.43
CA GLY A 255 -2.47 0.33 -11.64
C GLY A 255 -2.42 0.87 -10.21
N LEU A 256 -3.33 1.80 -9.84
CA LEU A 256 -3.39 2.36 -8.50
C LEU A 256 -3.86 1.31 -7.48
N GLY A 257 -3.26 1.33 -6.28
CA GLY A 257 -3.59 0.39 -5.21
C GLY A 257 -2.97 -1.01 -5.31
N ALA A 258 -2.33 -1.37 -6.44
CA ALA A 258 -1.67 -2.67 -6.58
C ALA A 258 -0.55 -2.88 -5.53
N GLY A 259 0.22 -1.82 -5.23
CA GLY A 259 1.22 -1.82 -4.16
C GLY A 259 0.62 -2.00 -2.78
N ASP A 260 -0.55 -1.42 -2.54
CA ASP A 260 -1.25 -1.48 -1.25
C ASP A 260 -1.85 -2.89 -1.02
N ALA A 261 -2.42 -3.49 -2.09
CA ALA A 261 -2.88 -4.89 -2.07
C ALA A 261 -1.72 -5.86 -1.78
N PHE A 262 -0.58 -5.63 -2.44
CA PHE A 262 0.66 -6.37 -2.14
C PHE A 262 1.03 -6.22 -0.66
N GLY A 263 1.00 -5.01 -0.11
CA GLY A 263 1.33 -4.70 1.28
C GLY A 263 0.43 -5.42 2.29
N GLY A 264 -0.89 -5.40 2.09
CA GLY A 264 -1.84 -6.11 2.95
C GLY A 264 -1.63 -7.63 2.93
N ALA A 265 -1.39 -8.20 1.74
CA ALA A 265 -1.07 -9.61 1.58
C ALA A 265 0.29 -9.99 2.20
N LEU A 266 1.30 -9.13 2.06
CA LEU A 266 2.59 -9.28 2.73
C LEU A 266 2.41 -9.36 4.26
N CYS A 267 1.68 -8.42 4.86
CA CYS A 267 1.36 -8.45 6.29
C CYS A 267 0.65 -9.74 6.69
N HIS A 268 -0.34 -10.17 5.90
CA HIS A 268 -1.06 -11.42 6.18
C HIS A 268 -0.12 -12.62 6.18
N GLY A 269 0.71 -12.78 5.15
CA GLY A 269 1.62 -13.91 5.02
C GLY A 269 2.69 -13.95 6.12
N LEU A 270 3.26 -12.79 6.48
CA LEU A 270 4.21 -12.68 7.60
C LEU A 270 3.55 -13.11 8.92
N LEU A 271 2.33 -12.63 9.20
CA LEU A 271 1.56 -12.99 10.40
C LEU A 271 1.11 -14.45 10.44
N ALA A 272 0.92 -15.07 9.27
CA ALA A 272 0.60 -16.48 9.14
C ALA A 272 1.84 -17.39 9.26
N GLY A 273 3.05 -16.80 9.28
CA GLY A 273 4.31 -17.57 9.34
C GLY A 273 4.58 -18.37 8.06
N TRP A 274 4.10 -17.90 6.90
CA TRP A 274 4.30 -18.61 5.66
C TRP A 274 5.76 -18.57 5.18
N PRO A 275 6.21 -19.58 4.40
CA PRO A 275 7.47 -19.50 3.71
C PRO A 275 7.53 -18.26 2.80
N LEU A 276 8.68 -17.60 2.71
CA LEU A 276 8.87 -16.35 1.98
C LEU A 276 8.32 -16.41 0.55
N ARG A 277 8.56 -17.51 -0.18
CA ARG A 277 8.03 -17.69 -1.52
C ARG A 277 6.51 -17.57 -1.56
N ARG A 278 5.80 -18.25 -0.64
CA ARG A 278 4.32 -18.22 -0.59
C ARG A 278 3.81 -16.82 -0.24
N VAL A 279 4.48 -16.12 0.69
CA VAL A 279 4.16 -14.71 1.01
C VAL A 279 4.18 -13.87 -0.26
N LEU A 280 5.24 -13.99 -1.06
CA LEU A 280 5.41 -13.21 -2.28
C LEU A 280 4.46 -13.63 -3.41
N GLU A 281 4.18 -14.91 -3.57
CA GLU A 281 3.21 -15.41 -4.55
C GLU A 281 1.83 -14.79 -4.30
N VAL A 282 1.36 -14.82 -3.05
CA VAL A 282 0.08 -14.24 -2.65
C VAL A 282 0.10 -12.72 -2.79
N ALA A 283 1.17 -12.05 -2.36
CA ALA A 283 1.28 -10.59 -2.45
C ALA A 283 1.31 -10.11 -3.91
N ASN A 284 2.07 -10.80 -4.77
CA ASN A 284 2.17 -10.47 -6.20
C ASN A 284 0.82 -10.68 -6.91
N ALA A 285 0.12 -11.78 -6.62
CA ALA A 285 -1.20 -12.05 -7.18
C ALA A 285 -2.27 -11.06 -6.70
N ALA A 286 -2.20 -10.64 -5.42
CA ALA A 286 -3.09 -9.61 -4.88
C ALA A 286 -2.91 -8.27 -5.61
N GLY A 287 -1.66 -7.84 -5.82
CA GLY A 287 -1.36 -6.64 -6.60
C GLY A 287 -1.85 -6.75 -8.05
N ALA A 288 -1.67 -7.90 -8.69
CA ALA A 288 -2.14 -8.14 -10.05
C ALA A 288 -3.68 -8.07 -10.15
N LEU A 289 -4.42 -8.66 -9.19
CA LEU A 289 -5.88 -8.57 -9.15
C LEU A 289 -6.36 -7.13 -9.08
N VAL A 290 -5.79 -6.31 -8.18
CA VAL A 290 -6.17 -4.90 -8.07
C VAL A 290 -5.82 -4.12 -9.33
N ALA A 291 -4.67 -4.37 -9.95
CA ALA A 291 -4.31 -3.73 -11.21
C ALA A 291 -5.31 -4.03 -12.36
N GLY A 292 -6.00 -5.16 -12.30
CA GLY A 292 -7.08 -5.53 -13.22
C GLY A 292 -8.46 -4.96 -12.87
N ARG A 293 -8.58 -4.16 -11.80
CA ARG A 293 -9.82 -3.60 -11.27
C ARG A 293 -9.83 -2.08 -11.36
N HIS A 294 -10.95 -1.45 -11.06
CA HIS A 294 -11.11 0.01 -11.21
C HIS A 294 -10.74 0.78 -9.95
N ALA A 295 -11.13 0.29 -8.77
CA ALA A 295 -10.91 0.94 -7.48
C ALA A 295 -9.69 0.38 -6.72
N CYS A 296 -9.30 1.07 -5.63
CA CYS A 296 -8.26 0.59 -4.71
C CYS A 296 -8.90 -0.19 -3.55
N ALA A 297 -9.28 0.49 -2.45
CA ALA A 297 -9.80 -0.16 -1.23
C ALA A 297 -11.01 -1.05 -1.49
N ASP A 298 -11.96 -0.57 -2.30
CA ASP A 298 -13.21 -1.29 -2.63
C ASP A 298 -12.94 -2.59 -3.39
N ASP A 299 -11.87 -2.62 -4.18
CA ASP A 299 -11.48 -3.75 -5.03
C ASP A 299 -10.37 -4.63 -4.44
N MET A 300 -10.03 -4.45 -3.15
CA MET A 300 -9.05 -5.32 -2.48
C MET A 300 -9.54 -6.77 -2.46
N PRO A 301 -8.72 -7.73 -2.95
CA PRO A 301 -9.13 -9.12 -3.09
C PRO A 301 -9.21 -9.85 -1.76
N THR A 302 -10.05 -10.86 -1.71
CA THR A 302 -10.05 -11.89 -0.68
C THR A 302 -8.95 -12.93 -0.94
N LEU A 303 -8.60 -13.73 0.09
CA LEU A 303 -7.61 -14.80 -0.08
C LEU A 303 -8.09 -15.85 -1.10
N ALA A 304 -9.39 -16.16 -1.14
CA ALA A 304 -9.96 -17.09 -2.10
C ALA A 304 -9.76 -16.62 -3.55
N GLU A 305 -10.00 -15.33 -3.84
CA GLU A 305 -9.77 -14.77 -5.18
C GLU A 305 -8.28 -14.83 -5.59
N VAL A 306 -7.38 -14.61 -4.62
CA VAL A 306 -5.94 -14.71 -4.85
C VAL A 306 -5.54 -16.16 -5.14
N ASP A 307 -6.02 -17.12 -4.35
CA ASP A 307 -5.74 -18.54 -4.55
C ASP A 307 -6.29 -19.05 -5.89
N ASP A 308 -7.49 -18.61 -6.30
CA ASP A 308 -8.06 -18.90 -7.60
C ASP A 308 -7.20 -18.38 -8.77
N LEU A 309 -6.67 -17.16 -8.65
CA LEU A 309 -5.78 -16.60 -9.66
C LEU A 309 -4.47 -17.41 -9.76
N LEU A 310 -3.87 -17.73 -8.62
CA LEU A 310 -2.64 -18.53 -8.57
C LEU A 310 -2.84 -19.92 -9.13
N ALA A 311 -3.97 -20.58 -8.85
CA ALA A 311 -4.31 -21.90 -9.39
C ALA A 311 -4.45 -21.87 -10.92
N ARG A 312 -5.13 -20.85 -11.46
CA ARG A 312 -5.24 -20.65 -12.91
C ARG A 312 -3.89 -20.38 -13.58
N HIS A 313 -3.05 -19.60 -12.94
CA HIS A 313 -1.72 -19.28 -13.46
C HIS A 313 -0.83 -20.53 -13.49
N ALA A 314 -0.82 -21.32 -12.42
CA ALA A 314 -0.08 -22.58 -12.37
C ALA A 314 -0.56 -23.59 -13.41
N ALA A 315 -1.86 -23.64 -13.69
CA ALA A 315 -2.42 -24.52 -14.73
C ALA A 315 -2.03 -24.06 -16.15
N ALA A 316 -1.93 -22.76 -16.40
CA ALA A 316 -1.51 -22.22 -17.68
C ALA A 316 -0.01 -22.44 -17.98
N ASP A 317 0.81 -22.48 -16.93
CA ASP A 317 2.25 -22.76 -17.03
C ASP A 317 2.58 -24.27 -17.07
N ASP A 318 1.59 -25.17 -16.89
CA ASP A 318 1.79 -26.60 -17.00
C ASP A 318 1.91 -27.00 -18.49
N PRO A 319 3.08 -27.46 -18.95
CA PRO A 319 3.29 -27.87 -20.37
C PRO A 319 2.39 -29.03 -20.84
N ARG A 320 1.67 -29.67 -19.92
CA ARG A 320 0.70 -30.73 -20.20
C ARG A 320 -0.73 -30.21 -20.39
N CYS A 321 -0.98 -28.91 -20.08
CA CYS A 321 -2.28 -28.31 -20.31
C CYS A 321 -2.41 -27.92 -21.78
N PRO A 322 -3.43 -28.43 -22.55
CA PRO A 322 -3.62 -27.98 -23.93
C PRO A 322 -3.92 -26.48 -23.94
N LEU A 323 -3.20 -25.75 -24.79
CA LEU A 323 -3.48 -24.32 -25.03
C LEU A 323 -4.96 -24.16 -25.38
N PRO A 324 -5.66 -23.15 -24.82
CA PRO A 324 -7.03 -22.86 -25.22
C PRO A 324 -7.03 -22.60 -26.74
N VAL A 325 -7.80 -23.42 -27.48
CA VAL A 325 -8.00 -23.22 -28.90
C VAL A 325 -8.68 -21.85 -29.08
N PRO A 326 -8.13 -20.94 -29.89
CA PRO A 326 -8.80 -19.68 -30.18
C PRO A 326 -10.17 -20.03 -30.78
N THR A 327 -11.23 -19.67 -30.11
CA THR A 327 -12.56 -19.70 -30.72
C THR A 327 -12.53 -18.70 -31.87
N ALA A 328 -12.57 -19.25 -33.11
CA ALA A 328 -12.75 -18.47 -34.30
C ALA A 328 -14.06 -17.66 -34.11
N GLU A 329 -13.96 -16.34 -33.93
CA GLU A 329 -15.10 -15.47 -34.02
C GLU A 329 -15.70 -15.66 -35.40
N GLY A 330 -16.92 -16.22 -35.43
CA GLY A 330 -17.67 -16.47 -36.66
C GLY A 330 -17.91 -15.11 -37.33
N GLY A 331 -17.31 -14.97 -38.51
CA GLY A 331 -17.70 -13.91 -39.42
C GLY A 331 -19.16 -14.12 -39.80
N HIS A 332 -19.96 -13.11 -39.49
CA HIS A 332 -21.23 -12.90 -40.18
C HIS A 332 -21.19 -11.49 -40.77
N GLY A 333 -21.42 -11.49 -42.11
CA GLY A 333 -21.38 -10.39 -43.06
C GLY A 333 -22.33 -9.22 -42.80
#